data_7ca7641f67ac9f828e3df813ddbd6ce3
#
_entry.id   7ca7641f67ac9f828e3df813ddbd6ce3
#
_cell.length_a   1.000
_cell.length_b   1.000
_cell.length_c   1.000
_cell.angle_alpha   90.00
_cell.angle_beta   90.00
_cell.angle_gamma   90.00
#
_symmetry.space_group_name_H-M   'P 1'
#
loop_
_entity.id
_entity.type
_entity.pdbx_description
1 polymer ?
#
loop_
_entity_poly.entity_id
_entity_poly.type
_entity_poly.pdbx_seq_one_letter_code
_entity_poly.pdbx_strand_id
1 'polypeptide(L)'
;GILYVDEVNLLDDHLVDILLDSAAGGWNSVEREGISIVHPARFILIGSGNPEEGELRPQLLDRFGMHVQIKTIKDPVSRVKIVERRSNFDKSPENFIKEYNYLQEFLKTRIINARESIKDIKIDYQYKVNIAELCSNLNIDGLRGDIVTNRAVKAFVALNSRKFVVDKDVFTVMNLCLLHRLKKNPLESIDSNQNVVTIFKEIFGYSE
;
A
#
# COMPACT_ATOMS: atom_id res chain seq x y z
N GLY A 1 -7.04 -7.42 -13.41
CA GLY A 1 -6.88 -8.57 -12.51
C GLY A 1 -6.07 -8.21 -11.27
N ILE A 2 -5.89 -9.19 -10.38
CA ILE A 2 -5.00 -9.13 -9.21
C ILE A 2 -4.05 -10.31 -9.33
N LEU A 3 -2.75 -10.04 -9.21
CA LEU A 3 -1.70 -11.06 -9.12
C LEU A 3 -1.15 -11.01 -7.69
N TYR A 4 -1.31 -12.12 -6.97
CA TYR A 4 -0.69 -12.29 -5.66
C TYR A 4 0.54 -13.17 -5.81
N VAL A 5 1.65 -12.71 -5.27
CA VAL A 5 2.94 -13.41 -5.25
C VAL A 5 3.34 -13.60 -3.80
N ASP A 6 3.36 -14.86 -3.36
CA ASP A 6 3.85 -15.19 -2.03
C ASP A 6 5.38 -15.26 -2.03
N GLU A 7 5.98 -14.81 -0.94
CA GLU A 7 7.44 -14.80 -0.77
C GLU A 7 8.18 -14.10 -1.93
N VAL A 8 7.69 -12.93 -2.33
CA VAL A 8 8.24 -12.17 -3.47
C VAL A 8 9.73 -11.84 -3.30
N ASN A 9 10.22 -11.82 -2.06
CA ASN A 9 11.63 -11.62 -1.70
C ASN A 9 12.55 -12.79 -2.07
N LEU A 10 11.97 -13.97 -2.33
CA LEU A 10 12.73 -15.17 -2.76
C LEU A 10 12.78 -15.33 -4.29
N LEU A 11 12.02 -14.53 -5.02
CA LEU A 11 12.10 -14.54 -6.47
C LEU A 11 13.40 -13.89 -6.97
N ASP A 12 13.84 -14.32 -8.14
CA ASP A 12 14.91 -13.64 -8.87
C ASP A 12 14.55 -12.17 -9.13
N ASP A 13 15.45 -11.25 -8.87
CA ASP A 13 15.22 -9.80 -9.00
C ASP A 13 14.74 -9.43 -10.40
N HIS A 14 15.22 -10.09 -11.44
CA HIS A 14 14.80 -9.84 -12.81
C HIS A 14 13.33 -10.20 -13.03
N LEU A 15 12.83 -11.26 -12.41
CA LEU A 15 11.41 -11.62 -12.48
C LEU A 15 10.55 -10.60 -11.74
N VAL A 16 11.00 -10.13 -10.57
CA VAL A 16 10.31 -9.08 -9.81
C VAL A 16 10.26 -7.78 -10.64
N ASP A 17 11.35 -7.41 -11.29
CA ASP A 17 11.41 -6.24 -12.18
C ASP A 17 10.38 -6.33 -13.31
N ILE A 18 10.32 -7.44 -14.01
CA ILE A 18 9.35 -7.66 -15.11
C ILE A 18 7.92 -7.55 -14.60
N LEU A 19 7.62 -8.13 -13.45
CA LEU A 19 6.29 -8.07 -12.85
C LEU A 19 5.90 -6.64 -12.46
N LEU A 20 6.82 -5.89 -11.84
CA LEU A 20 6.61 -4.51 -11.44
C LEU A 20 6.45 -3.58 -12.64
N ASP A 21 7.27 -3.74 -13.67
CA ASP A 21 7.19 -2.94 -14.90
C ASP A 21 5.89 -3.23 -15.67
N SER A 22 5.50 -4.49 -15.78
CA SER A 22 4.23 -4.89 -16.41
C SER A 22 3.03 -4.34 -15.64
N ALA A 23 3.04 -4.43 -14.29
CA ALA A 23 1.97 -3.89 -13.46
C ALA A 23 1.86 -2.36 -13.56
N ALA A 24 3.00 -1.65 -13.61
CA ALA A 24 3.05 -0.19 -13.72
C ALA A 24 2.69 0.31 -15.12
N GLY A 25 3.23 -0.32 -16.16
CA GLY A 25 3.05 0.05 -17.57
C GLY A 25 1.74 -0.43 -18.17
N GLY A 26 1.17 -1.50 -17.62
CA GLY A 26 -0.04 -2.16 -18.15
C GLY A 26 0.21 -2.98 -19.42
N TRP A 27 1.48 -3.21 -19.79
CA TRP A 27 1.92 -3.98 -20.94
C TRP A 27 3.10 -4.86 -20.54
N ASN A 28 3.18 -6.04 -21.12
CA ASN A 28 4.35 -6.90 -21.02
C ASN A 28 4.95 -7.10 -22.41
N SER A 29 6.26 -6.88 -22.52
CA SER A 29 7.04 -7.11 -23.75
C SER A 29 7.94 -8.31 -23.54
N VAL A 30 7.83 -9.30 -24.42
CA VAL A 30 8.66 -10.51 -24.41
C VAL A 30 9.47 -10.52 -25.69
N GLU A 31 10.79 -10.46 -25.56
CA GLU A 31 11.72 -10.54 -26.69
C GLU A 31 12.51 -11.85 -26.60
N ARG A 32 12.38 -12.67 -27.63
CA ARG A 32 13.10 -13.94 -27.72
C ARG A 32 13.45 -14.26 -29.16
N GLU A 33 14.71 -14.62 -29.42
CA GLU A 33 15.19 -15.08 -30.73
C GLU A 33 14.82 -14.13 -31.92
N GLY A 34 14.85 -12.82 -31.66
CA GLY A 34 14.48 -11.82 -32.68
C GLY A 34 12.98 -11.59 -32.87
N ILE A 35 12.14 -12.25 -32.07
CA ILE A 35 10.69 -12.03 -32.05
C ILE A 35 10.35 -11.17 -30.83
N SER A 36 9.65 -10.05 -31.06
CA SER A 36 9.12 -9.20 -29.99
C SER A 36 7.59 -9.29 -29.98
N ILE A 37 7.04 -9.68 -28.84
CA ILE A 37 5.58 -9.77 -28.62
C ILE A 37 5.22 -8.85 -27.47
N VAL A 38 4.25 -7.94 -27.70
CA VAL A 38 3.71 -7.04 -26.68
C VAL A 38 2.25 -7.38 -26.46
N HIS A 39 1.88 -7.58 -25.18
CA HIS A 39 0.49 -7.86 -24.81
C HIS A 39 0.04 -7.07 -23.58
N PRO A 40 -1.27 -6.78 -23.43
CA PRO A 40 -1.79 -6.08 -22.26
C PRO A 40 -1.57 -6.89 -20.97
N ALA A 41 -1.07 -6.21 -19.93
CA ALA A 41 -0.75 -6.80 -18.63
C ALA A 41 -1.26 -5.91 -17.50
N ARG A 42 -2.56 -5.59 -17.50
CA ARG A 42 -3.19 -4.73 -16.46
C ARG A 42 -3.62 -5.56 -15.26
N PHE A 43 -2.86 -5.47 -14.19
CA PHE A 43 -3.16 -6.13 -12.92
C PHE A 43 -2.63 -5.29 -11.74
N ILE A 44 -3.18 -5.57 -10.54
CA ILE A 44 -2.64 -5.08 -9.27
C ILE A 44 -1.71 -6.18 -8.76
N LEU A 45 -0.44 -5.83 -8.52
CA LEU A 45 0.52 -6.74 -7.91
C LEU A 45 0.42 -6.62 -6.39
N ILE A 46 0.24 -7.76 -5.72
CA ILE A 46 0.31 -7.88 -4.27
C ILE A 46 1.42 -8.89 -3.96
N GLY A 47 2.45 -8.46 -3.26
CA GLY A 47 3.54 -9.33 -2.80
C GLY A 47 3.51 -9.49 -1.29
N SER A 48 3.69 -10.71 -0.79
CA SER A 48 4.07 -10.97 0.59
C SER A 48 5.56 -11.30 0.66
N GLY A 49 6.18 -11.11 1.82
CA GLY A 49 7.57 -11.47 2.04
C GLY A 49 7.88 -11.54 3.53
N ASN A 50 8.81 -12.42 3.88
CA ASN A 50 9.34 -12.54 5.24
C ASN A 50 10.74 -11.91 5.28
N PRO A 51 10.95 -10.78 5.99
CA PRO A 51 12.27 -10.15 6.08
C PRO A 51 13.36 -11.04 6.68
N GLU A 52 12.98 -12.07 7.46
CA GLU A 52 13.95 -13.02 8.03
C GLU A 52 14.58 -13.94 6.98
N GLU A 53 13.90 -14.16 5.86
CA GLU A 53 14.36 -14.99 4.74
C GLU A 53 15.09 -14.19 3.65
N GLY A 54 15.11 -12.88 3.78
CA GLY A 54 15.75 -11.95 2.87
C GLY A 54 14.91 -10.72 2.61
N GLU A 55 15.55 -9.59 2.43
CA GLU A 55 14.88 -8.33 2.05
C GLU A 55 14.95 -8.11 0.54
N LEU A 56 13.86 -7.59 -0.04
CA LEU A 56 13.91 -7.05 -1.40
C LEU A 56 14.93 -5.91 -1.47
N ARG A 57 15.63 -5.82 -2.58
CA ARG A 57 16.53 -4.68 -2.83
C ARG A 57 15.75 -3.38 -2.75
N PRO A 58 16.34 -2.32 -2.19
CA PRO A 58 15.66 -1.02 -2.02
C PRO A 58 15.06 -0.47 -3.33
N GLN A 59 15.73 -0.71 -4.47
CA GLN A 59 15.23 -0.27 -5.78
C GLN A 59 13.95 -0.98 -6.19
N LEU A 60 13.79 -2.28 -5.87
CA LEU A 60 12.57 -3.05 -6.13
C LEU A 60 11.48 -2.65 -5.15
N LEU A 61 11.83 -2.50 -3.88
CA LEU A 61 10.89 -2.10 -2.84
C LEU A 61 10.29 -0.72 -3.13
N ASP A 62 11.09 0.24 -3.62
CA ASP A 62 10.61 1.57 -4.03
C ASP A 62 9.56 1.50 -5.16
N ARG A 63 9.59 0.48 -6.01
CA ARG A 63 8.60 0.32 -7.10
C ARG A 63 7.22 -0.11 -6.62
N PHE A 64 7.12 -0.75 -5.45
CA PHE A 64 5.81 -1.01 -4.84
C PHE A 64 5.18 0.31 -4.39
N GLY A 65 3.89 0.51 -4.72
CA GLY A 65 3.18 1.73 -4.37
C GLY A 65 3.02 1.88 -2.87
N MET A 66 2.62 0.82 -2.19
CA MET A 66 2.33 0.79 -0.76
C MET A 66 3.01 -0.41 -0.11
N HIS A 67 3.38 -0.24 1.16
CA HIS A 67 3.98 -1.29 1.97
C HIS A 67 3.38 -1.27 3.37
N VAL A 68 3.22 -2.45 3.96
CA VAL A 68 2.78 -2.61 5.35
C VAL A 68 3.57 -3.70 6.04
N GLN A 69 4.05 -3.40 7.23
CA GLN A 69 4.69 -4.39 8.08
C GLN A 69 3.65 -5.02 9.02
N ILE A 70 3.41 -6.32 8.84
CA ILE A 70 2.51 -7.08 9.69
C ILE A 70 3.28 -7.55 10.92
N LYS A 71 2.79 -7.18 12.09
CA LYS A 71 3.38 -7.61 13.38
C LYS A 71 2.45 -8.58 14.09
N THR A 72 3.05 -9.48 14.87
CA THR A 72 2.29 -10.41 15.71
C THR A 72 1.45 -9.63 16.73
N ILE A 73 0.16 -9.99 16.82
CA ILE A 73 -0.76 -9.41 17.79
C ILE A 73 -0.35 -9.86 19.19
N LYS A 74 -0.04 -8.89 20.06
CA LYS A 74 0.40 -9.16 21.44
C LYS A 74 -0.76 -9.19 22.45
N ASP A 75 -1.86 -8.50 22.15
CA ASP A 75 -3.03 -8.44 23.03
C ASP A 75 -3.72 -9.81 23.18
N PRO A 76 -3.80 -10.36 24.42
CA PRO A 76 -4.36 -11.69 24.65
C PRO A 76 -5.82 -11.84 24.20
N VAL A 77 -6.64 -10.80 24.40
CA VAL A 77 -8.08 -10.84 24.05
C VAL A 77 -8.25 -10.94 22.52
N SER A 78 -7.46 -10.19 21.79
CA SER A 78 -7.46 -10.26 20.31
C SER A 78 -6.97 -11.62 19.82
N ARG A 79 -5.98 -12.22 20.48
CA ARG A 79 -5.48 -13.57 20.14
C ARG A 79 -6.55 -14.63 20.35
N VAL A 80 -7.29 -14.58 21.47
CA VAL A 80 -8.41 -15.50 21.74
C VAL A 80 -9.47 -15.38 20.65
N LYS A 81 -9.88 -14.16 20.27
CA LYS A 81 -10.84 -13.94 19.18
C LYS A 81 -10.41 -14.57 17.85
N ILE A 82 -9.11 -14.52 17.53
CA ILE A 82 -8.58 -15.15 16.31
C ILE A 82 -8.72 -16.67 16.37
N VAL A 83 -8.35 -17.28 17.50
CA VAL A 83 -8.45 -18.73 17.72
C VAL A 83 -9.92 -19.18 17.65
N GLU A 84 -10.84 -18.47 18.31
CA GLU A 84 -12.26 -18.76 18.27
C GLU A 84 -12.84 -18.67 16.85
N ARG A 85 -12.50 -17.60 16.10
CA ARG A 85 -12.93 -17.46 14.70
C ARG A 85 -12.41 -18.59 13.82
N ARG A 86 -11.14 -18.98 14.00
CA ARG A 86 -10.57 -20.10 13.25
C ARG A 86 -11.28 -21.41 13.60
N SER A 87 -11.51 -21.69 14.88
CA SER A 87 -12.24 -22.88 15.34
C SER A 87 -13.68 -22.92 14.81
N ASN A 88 -14.36 -21.78 14.77
CA ASN A 88 -15.73 -21.71 14.24
C ASN A 88 -15.75 -21.97 12.72
N PHE A 89 -14.78 -21.43 11.99
CA PHE A 89 -14.61 -21.72 10.57
C PHE A 89 -14.37 -23.21 10.32
N ASP A 90 -13.43 -23.83 11.07
CA ASP A 90 -13.10 -25.26 10.90
C ASP A 90 -14.29 -26.18 11.22
N LYS A 91 -15.16 -25.79 12.16
CA LYS A 91 -16.39 -26.54 12.50
C LYS A 91 -17.45 -26.48 11.39
N SER A 92 -17.64 -25.35 10.76
CA SER A 92 -18.68 -25.15 9.74
C SER A 92 -18.33 -23.99 8.81
N PRO A 93 -17.48 -24.22 7.80
CA PRO A 93 -17.05 -23.18 6.86
C PRO A 93 -18.22 -22.47 6.16
N GLU A 94 -19.24 -23.24 5.74
CA GLU A 94 -20.39 -22.67 5.02
C GLU A 94 -21.21 -21.71 5.87
N ASN A 95 -21.48 -22.06 7.15
CA ASN A 95 -22.23 -21.19 8.05
C ASN A 95 -21.41 -19.96 8.41
N PHE A 96 -20.11 -20.11 8.64
CA PHE A 96 -19.21 -19.00 8.90
C PHE A 96 -19.19 -18.02 7.72
N ILE A 97 -19.08 -18.50 6.47
CA ILE A 97 -19.14 -17.67 5.28
C ILE A 97 -20.47 -16.92 5.19
N LYS A 98 -21.61 -17.59 5.46
CA LYS A 98 -22.93 -16.97 5.45
C LYS A 98 -23.06 -15.84 6.48
N GLU A 99 -22.50 -16.04 7.69
CA GLU A 99 -22.49 -15.02 8.74
C GLU A 99 -21.77 -13.73 8.30
N TYR A 100 -20.63 -13.88 7.58
CA TYR A 100 -19.84 -12.74 7.12
C TYR A 100 -20.28 -12.17 5.76
N ASN A 101 -21.23 -12.81 5.07
CA ASN A 101 -21.62 -12.39 3.71
C ASN A 101 -22.12 -10.93 3.65
N TYR A 102 -22.88 -10.50 4.66
CA TYR A 102 -23.33 -9.11 4.76
C TYR A 102 -22.16 -8.11 4.77
N LEU A 103 -21.13 -8.39 5.57
CA LEU A 103 -19.95 -7.52 5.65
C LEU A 103 -19.15 -7.51 4.33
N GLN A 104 -19.09 -8.66 3.64
CA GLN A 104 -18.44 -8.77 2.33
C GLN A 104 -19.19 -7.95 1.27
N GLU A 105 -20.50 -8.04 1.19
CA GLU A 105 -21.29 -7.26 0.25
C GLU A 105 -21.25 -5.75 0.57
N PHE A 106 -21.24 -5.39 1.84
CA PHE A 106 -21.06 -4.01 2.26
C PHE A 106 -19.71 -3.44 1.80
N LEU A 107 -18.61 -4.18 2.02
CA LEU A 107 -17.27 -3.77 1.57
C LEU A 107 -17.18 -3.68 0.05
N LYS A 108 -17.73 -4.66 -0.66
CA LYS A 108 -17.81 -4.67 -2.13
C LYS A 108 -18.54 -3.44 -2.67
N THR A 109 -19.68 -3.11 -2.10
CA THR A 109 -20.46 -1.92 -2.49
C THR A 109 -19.66 -0.63 -2.23
N ARG A 110 -18.98 -0.52 -1.09
CA ARG A 110 -18.10 0.61 -0.81
C ARG A 110 -16.98 0.76 -1.85
N ILE A 111 -16.35 -0.34 -2.26
CA ILE A 111 -15.28 -0.33 -3.27
C ILE A 111 -15.84 0.09 -4.64
N ILE A 112 -17.00 -0.42 -5.03
CA ILE A 112 -17.65 -0.07 -6.31
C ILE A 112 -17.92 1.45 -6.34
N ASN A 113 -18.58 1.97 -5.31
CA ASN A 113 -18.90 3.39 -5.21
C ASN A 113 -17.64 4.27 -5.19
N ALA A 114 -16.58 3.83 -4.49
CA ALA A 114 -15.30 4.52 -4.47
C ALA A 114 -14.65 4.58 -5.85
N ARG A 115 -14.70 3.49 -6.63
CA ARG A 115 -14.16 3.45 -8.00
C ARG A 115 -14.89 4.39 -8.95
N GLU A 116 -16.16 4.62 -8.74
CA GLU A 116 -16.96 5.57 -9.54
C GLU A 116 -16.66 7.02 -9.15
N SER A 117 -16.56 7.29 -7.84
CA SER A 117 -16.40 8.66 -7.32
C SER A 117 -14.97 9.19 -7.32
N ILE A 118 -13.95 8.32 -7.39
CA ILE A 118 -12.53 8.74 -7.26
C ILE A 118 -12.10 9.80 -8.28
N LYS A 119 -12.69 9.78 -9.49
CA LYS A 119 -12.40 10.76 -10.56
C LYS A 119 -12.85 12.18 -10.21
N ASP A 120 -13.86 12.30 -9.35
CA ASP A 120 -14.47 13.58 -8.97
C ASP A 120 -13.77 14.20 -7.76
N ILE A 121 -12.88 13.47 -7.08
CA ILE A 121 -12.14 13.95 -5.92
C ILE A 121 -11.00 14.83 -6.38
N LYS A 122 -11.03 16.08 -5.92
CA LYS A 122 -9.96 17.06 -6.14
C LYS A 122 -9.13 17.19 -4.87
N ILE A 123 -7.80 17.21 -5.03
CA ILE A 123 -6.87 17.57 -3.97
C ILE A 123 -6.51 19.03 -4.19
N ASP A 124 -6.74 19.87 -3.19
CA ASP A 124 -6.36 21.27 -3.23
C ASP A 124 -4.86 21.43 -3.44
N TYR A 125 -4.47 22.52 -4.07
CA TYR A 125 -3.06 22.76 -4.41
C TYR A 125 -2.17 22.76 -3.16
N GLN A 126 -2.65 23.31 -2.05
CA GLN A 126 -1.89 23.35 -0.79
C GLN A 126 -1.57 21.94 -0.28
N TYR A 127 -2.52 20.99 -0.35
CA TYR A 127 -2.24 19.60 0.03
C TYR A 127 -1.16 18.95 -0.83
N LYS A 128 -1.13 19.27 -2.13
CA LYS A 128 -0.08 18.77 -3.03
C LYS A 128 1.29 19.34 -2.67
N VAL A 129 1.34 20.63 -2.31
CA VAL A 129 2.57 21.30 -1.84
C VAL A 129 3.03 20.66 -0.53
N ASN A 130 2.15 20.50 0.44
CA ASN A 130 2.48 19.91 1.74
C ASN A 130 2.98 18.44 1.59
N ILE A 131 2.38 17.65 0.69
CA ILE A 131 2.84 16.28 0.41
C ILE A 131 4.23 16.31 -0.22
N ALA A 132 4.50 17.22 -1.16
CA ALA A 132 5.82 17.36 -1.78
C ALA A 132 6.87 17.81 -0.76
N GLU A 133 6.53 18.75 0.12
CA GLU A 133 7.39 19.18 1.21
C GLU A 133 7.70 18.05 2.19
N LEU A 134 6.68 17.24 2.54
CA LEU A 134 6.86 16.03 3.36
C LEU A 134 7.85 15.06 2.72
N CYS A 135 7.70 14.75 1.42
CA CYS A 135 8.60 13.87 0.70
C CYS A 135 10.03 14.44 0.64
N SER A 136 10.16 15.75 0.43
CA SER A 136 11.45 16.46 0.40
C SER A 136 12.17 16.42 1.75
N ASN A 137 11.48 16.76 2.83
CA ASN A 137 12.05 16.77 4.19
C ASN A 137 12.41 15.37 4.69
N LEU A 138 11.74 14.34 4.16
CA LEU A 138 12.08 12.93 4.39
C LEU A 138 13.21 12.41 3.49
N ASN A 139 13.79 13.26 2.62
CA ASN A 139 14.83 12.88 1.66
C ASN A 139 14.47 11.68 0.79
N ILE A 140 13.21 11.61 0.34
CA ILE A 140 12.74 10.56 -0.56
C ILE A 140 13.19 10.86 -1.98
N ASP A 141 13.87 9.90 -2.60
CA ASP A 141 14.39 10.07 -3.96
C ASP A 141 13.26 10.00 -5.02
N GLY A 142 13.33 10.89 -5.99
CA GLY A 142 12.39 10.96 -7.12
C GLY A 142 10.98 11.46 -6.71
N LEU A 143 10.01 11.30 -7.61
CA LEU A 143 8.63 11.79 -7.44
C LEU A 143 7.62 10.67 -7.18
N ARG A 144 8.07 9.43 -7.01
CA ARG A 144 7.16 8.29 -6.82
C ARG A 144 6.42 8.38 -5.50
N GLY A 145 7.09 8.83 -4.42
CA GLY A 145 6.48 9.08 -3.13
C GLY A 145 5.32 10.08 -3.23
N ASP A 146 5.53 11.20 -3.91
CA ASP A 146 4.52 12.23 -4.15
C ASP A 146 3.32 11.68 -4.92
N ILE A 147 3.57 11.02 -6.05
CA ILE A 147 2.53 10.49 -6.93
C ILE A 147 1.67 9.46 -6.19
N VAL A 148 2.32 8.51 -5.49
CA VAL A 148 1.61 7.42 -4.81
C VAL A 148 0.82 7.96 -3.63
N THR A 149 1.38 8.86 -2.82
CA THR A 149 0.67 9.46 -1.69
C THR A 149 -0.55 10.23 -2.16
N ASN A 150 -0.43 11.05 -3.20
CA ASN A 150 -1.58 11.76 -3.79
C ASN A 150 -2.68 10.79 -4.28
N ARG A 151 -2.30 9.68 -4.95
CA ARG A 151 -3.27 8.66 -5.40
C ARG A 151 -3.92 7.93 -4.23
N ALA A 152 -3.16 7.58 -3.20
CA ALA A 152 -3.65 6.90 -2.01
C ALA A 152 -4.63 7.76 -1.21
N VAL A 153 -4.33 9.06 -1.03
CA VAL A 153 -5.23 10.01 -0.40
C VAL A 153 -6.58 10.08 -1.13
N LYS A 154 -6.57 10.22 -2.46
CA LYS A 154 -7.81 10.21 -3.26
C LYS A 154 -8.60 8.92 -3.07
N ALA A 155 -7.92 7.78 -3.14
CA ALA A 155 -8.56 6.47 -2.99
C ALA A 155 -9.17 6.31 -1.59
N PHE A 156 -8.47 6.77 -0.55
CA PHE A 156 -8.93 6.72 0.83
C PHE A 156 -10.16 7.62 1.07
N VAL A 157 -10.16 8.84 0.52
CA VAL A 157 -11.30 9.76 0.58
C VAL A 157 -12.51 9.17 -0.14
N ALA A 158 -12.32 8.58 -1.35
CA ALA A 158 -13.36 7.89 -2.09
C ALA A 158 -13.95 6.72 -1.31
N LEU A 159 -13.08 5.87 -0.72
CA LEU A 159 -13.49 4.71 0.07
C LEU A 159 -14.34 5.11 1.29
N ASN A 160 -14.13 6.31 1.83
CA ASN A 160 -14.91 6.88 2.92
C ASN A 160 -16.09 7.75 2.43
N SER A 161 -16.46 7.65 1.15
CA SER A 161 -17.60 8.36 0.54
C SER A 161 -17.57 9.88 0.75
N ARG A 162 -16.37 10.46 0.80
CA ARG A 162 -16.14 11.91 0.93
C ARG A 162 -15.65 12.52 -0.39
N LYS A 163 -15.74 13.83 -0.49
CA LYS A 163 -15.32 14.58 -1.68
C LYS A 163 -14.08 15.44 -1.46
N PHE A 164 -13.79 15.78 -0.22
CA PHE A 164 -12.71 16.68 0.16
C PHE A 164 -11.68 15.97 1.01
N VAL A 165 -10.43 16.31 0.80
CA VAL A 165 -9.27 15.83 1.57
C VAL A 165 -9.16 16.63 2.86
N VAL A 166 -8.79 15.95 3.94
CA VAL A 166 -8.42 16.54 5.22
C VAL A 166 -7.08 15.99 5.68
N ASP A 167 -6.40 16.68 6.61
CA ASP A 167 -5.06 16.30 7.09
C ASP A 167 -4.99 14.84 7.56
N LYS A 168 -6.03 14.39 8.26
CA LYS A 168 -6.16 13.01 8.74
C LYS A 168 -6.08 11.97 7.62
N ASP A 169 -6.48 12.30 6.40
CA ASP A 169 -6.41 11.38 5.27
C ASP A 169 -4.98 11.17 4.83
N VAL A 170 -4.22 12.27 4.73
CA VAL A 170 -2.79 12.23 4.41
C VAL A 170 -2.05 11.45 5.52
N PHE A 171 -2.32 11.79 6.80
CA PHE A 171 -1.75 11.10 7.94
C PHE A 171 -1.97 9.59 7.92
N THR A 172 -3.19 9.15 7.57
CA THR A 172 -3.55 7.72 7.54
C THR A 172 -2.78 6.94 6.47
N VAL A 173 -2.55 7.54 5.30
CA VAL A 173 -1.95 6.81 4.17
C VAL A 173 -0.44 7.01 4.03
N MET A 174 0.13 8.10 4.59
CA MET A 174 1.52 8.45 4.36
C MET A 174 2.50 7.34 4.78
N ASN A 175 2.25 6.70 5.92
CA ASN A 175 3.11 5.63 6.42
C ASN A 175 3.15 4.44 5.46
N LEU A 176 2.00 4.10 4.85
CA LEU A 176 1.93 3.01 3.87
C LEU A 176 2.69 3.35 2.57
N CYS A 177 2.75 4.65 2.23
CA CYS A 177 3.36 5.11 0.98
C CYS A 177 4.84 5.48 1.12
N LEU A 178 5.30 5.92 2.30
CA LEU A 178 6.59 6.59 2.45
C LEU A 178 7.61 5.79 3.27
N LEU A 179 7.21 5.01 4.30
CA LEU A 179 8.15 4.36 5.21
C LEU A 179 9.19 3.47 4.50
N HIS A 180 8.77 2.71 3.50
CA HIS A 180 9.68 1.81 2.77
C HIS A 180 10.61 2.53 1.79
N ARG A 181 10.41 3.83 1.57
CA ARG A 181 11.23 4.70 0.72
C ARG A 181 12.30 5.46 1.52
N LEU A 182 12.22 5.45 2.85
CA LEU A 182 13.19 6.13 3.68
C LEU A 182 14.54 5.44 3.59
N LYS A 183 15.58 6.24 3.46
CA LYS A 183 16.96 5.74 3.55
C LYS A 183 17.21 5.28 4.99
N LYS A 184 17.47 3.99 5.17
CA LYS A 184 17.90 3.45 6.47
C LYS A 184 19.28 4.07 6.78
N ASN A 185 19.34 4.96 7.75
CA ASN A 185 20.59 5.50 8.24
C ASN A 185 21.04 4.63 9.41
N PRO A 186 22.11 3.81 9.28
CA PRO A 186 22.52 2.87 10.35
C PRO A 186 22.92 3.54 11.66
N LEU A 187 23.17 4.86 11.62
CA LEU A 187 23.64 5.66 12.75
C LEU A 187 22.52 6.39 13.49
N GLU A 188 21.30 6.43 12.94
CA GLU A 188 20.18 7.10 13.58
C GLU A 188 19.32 6.08 14.34
N SER A 189 19.26 6.21 15.67
CA SER A 189 18.42 5.41 16.57
C SER A 189 16.94 5.83 16.58
N ILE A 190 16.55 6.81 15.75
CA ILE A 190 15.17 7.32 15.69
C ILE A 190 14.33 6.33 14.89
N ASP A 191 13.23 5.88 15.46
CA ASP A 191 12.24 5.07 14.76
C ASP A 191 11.75 5.86 13.53
N SER A 192 11.97 5.30 12.33
CA SER A 192 11.60 5.91 11.06
C SER A 192 10.13 6.37 11.03
N ASN A 193 9.29 5.67 11.78
CA ASN A 193 7.87 6.00 11.91
C ASN A 193 7.67 7.31 12.70
N GLN A 194 8.42 7.51 13.79
CA GLN A 194 8.35 8.75 14.59
C GLN A 194 8.85 9.96 13.80
N ASN A 195 9.87 9.79 12.97
CA ASN A 195 10.38 10.84 12.12
C ASN A 195 9.33 11.33 11.11
N VAL A 196 8.65 10.40 10.42
CA VAL A 196 7.55 10.75 9.47
C VAL A 196 6.43 11.51 10.17
N VAL A 197 6.03 11.06 11.37
CA VAL A 197 4.96 11.70 12.16
C VAL A 197 5.37 13.11 12.60
N THR A 198 6.62 13.31 13.04
CA THR A 198 7.11 14.60 13.49
C THR A 198 7.11 15.62 12.34
N ILE A 199 7.71 15.27 11.21
CA ILE A 199 7.75 16.15 10.03
C ILE A 199 6.33 16.44 9.51
N PHE A 200 5.44 15.45 9.54
CA PHE A 200 4.04 15.67 9.18
C PHE A 200 3.38 16.72 10.07
N LYS A 201 3.54 16.61 11.40
CA LYS A 201 2.97 17.55 12.37
C LYS A 201 3.49 18.98 12.14
N GLU A 202 4.75 19.14 11.81
CA GLU A 202 5.36 20.44 11.49
C GLU A 202 4.76 21.08 10.24
N ILE A 203 4.59 20.30 9.15
CA ILE A 203 4.11 20.83 7.87
C ILE A 203 2.60 21.10 7.89
N PHE A 204 1.81 20.20 8.48
CA PHE A 204 0.34 20.30 8.46
C PHE A 204 -0.22 21.04 9.67
N GLY A 205 0.62 21.42 10.67
CA GLY A 205 0.12 22.02 11.92
C GLY A 205 -0.80 21.09 12.71
N TYR A 206 -0.66 19.78 12.53
CA TYR A 206 -1.57 18.78 13.07
C TYR A 206 -1.21 18.47 14.53
N SER A 207 -2.10 18.81 15.45
CA SER A 207 -2.08 18.37 16.85
C SER A 207 -3.21 17.36 17.07
N GLU A 208 -2.85 16.16 17.55
CA GLU A 208 -3.83 15.13 17.93
C GLU A 208 -4.73 15.58 19.06
#